data_c0cc204054504db72c8c886704d37c9e
#
_entry.id   c0cc204054504db72c8c886704d37c9e
#
_cell.length_a   1.000
_cell.length_b   1.000
_cell.length_c   1.000
_cell.angle_alpha   90.00
_cell.angle_beta   90.00
_cell.angle_gamma   90.00
#
_symmetry.space_group_name_H-M   'P 1'
#
loop_
_entity.id
_entity.type
_entity.pdbx_description
1 polymer ?
#
loop_
_entity_poly.entity_id
_entity_poly.type
_entity_poly.pdbx_seq_one_letter_code
_entity_poly.pdbx_strand_id
1 'polypeptide(L)'
;MGELMRFEVQAILFDIDGTLVDSTGVVERTWRAWAAEHGRDADAILRVCHGRRSEDTIADLLPPSERDAAVRELARMELADLDDVVALPAAKTLLSELPADRWAAVTSGSQELMRARLAAAGLPVPDVLIAADDVSAGKPDPEGYLKAAAALGHDIADCLVVEDAPAGLRAGRAAGARTLAVATSHDAAELTADAVVEDLTSCRVDRVADGLVVTVSAGPG
;
A
#
# COMPACT_ATOMS: atom_id res chain seq x y z
N MET A 1 26.42 8.09 12.86
CA MET A 1 25.17 7.98 13.63
C MET A 1 24.14 8.64 12.74
N GLY A 2 23.27 7.86 12.07
CA GLY A 2 22.25 8.38 11.17
C GLY A 2 21.31 9.31 11.93
N GLU A 3 20.79 10.33 11.25
CA GLU A 3 19.83 11.27 11.82
C GLU A 3 18.54 10.48 12.13
N LEU A 4 18.07 10.55 13.39
CA LEU A 4 16.81 9.95 13.81
C LEU A 4 15.69 10.93 13.46
N MET A 5 14.80 10.54 12.55
CA MET A 5 13.58 11.30 12.29
C MET A 5 12.45 10.78 13.19
N ARG A 6 11.63 11.69 13.68
CA ARG A 6 10.55 11.39 14.61
C ARG A 6 9.23 11.97 14.13
N PHE A 7 8.18 11.16 14.10
CA PHE A 7 6.82 11.55 13.79
C PHE A 7 5.95 11.36 15.05
N GLU A 8 5.30 12.40 15.50
CA GLU A 8 4.26 12.33 16.53
C GLU A 8 2.92 12.35 15.79
N VAL A 9 2.12 11.27 15.94
CA VAL A 9 0.90 11.05 15.15
C VAL A 9 -0.19 10.36 15.95
N GLN A 10 -1.43 10.49 15.51
CA GLN A 10 -2.57 9.83 16.13
C GLN A 10 -2.79 8.43 15.55
N ALA A 11 -2.51 8.23 14.27
CA ALA A 11 -2.66 6.95 13.60
C ALA A 11 -1.67 6.76 12.46
N ILE A 12 -1.48 5.50 12.05
CA ILE A 12 -0.68 5.11 10.89
C ILE A 12 -1.60 4.49 9.85
N LEU A 13 -1.51 4.97 8.62
CA LEU A 13 -2.27 4.50 7.47
C LEU A 13 -1.32 3.79 6.51
N PHE A 14 -1.38 2.47 6.48
CA PHE A 14 -0.48 1.65 5.66
C PHE A 14 -1.08 1.36 4.30
N ASP A 15 -0.27 1.41 3.25
CA ASP A 15 -0.52 0.59 2.08
C ASP A 15 -0.27 -0.89 2.39
N ILE A 16 -0.69 -1.81 1.50
CA ILE A 16 -0.55 -3.25 1.73
C ILE A 16 0.55 -3.85 0.86
N ASP A 17 0.35 -3.84 -0.47
CA ASP A 17 1.26 -4.52 -1.42
C ASP A 17 2.55 -3.71 -1.61
N GLY A 18 3.69 -4.28 -1.26
CA GLY A 18 4.97 -3.59 -1.26
C GLY A 18 5.27 -2.82 0.03
N THR A 19 4.29 -2.66 0.93
CA THR A 19 4.47 -1.98 2.22
C THR A 19 4.41 -2.96 3.40
N LEU A 20 3.35 -3.74 3.51
CA LEU A 20 3.15 -4.77 4.54
C LEU A 20 3.39 -6.19 4.03
N VAL A 21 3.09 -6.40 2.75
CA VAL A 21 3.09 -7.70 2.07
C VAL A 21 3.98 -7.62 0.84
N ASP A 22 4.88 -8.59 0.69
CA ASP A 22 5.52 -8.85 -0.60
C ASP A 22 4.60 -9.72 -1.45
N SER A 23 4.04 -9.13 -2.47
CA SER A 23 3.21 -9.77 -3.50
C SER A 23 3.83 -9.62 -4.90
N THR A 24 5.07 -9.15 -4.99
CA THR A 24 5.74 -8.81 -6.26
C THR A 24 5.72 -9.97 -7.24
N GLY A 25 6.08 -11.16 -6.78
CA GLY A 25 6.14 -12.36 -7.62
C GLY A 25 4.77 -12.75 -8.19
N VAL A 26 3.72 -12.75 -7.39
CA VAL A 26 2.37 -13.09 -7.83
C VAL A 26 1.79 -12.01 -8.75
N VAL A 27 1.99 -10.75 -8.45
CA VAL A 27 1.54 -9.63 -9.31
C VAL A 27 2.20 -9.72 -10.68
N GLU A 28 3.52 -9.96 -10.71
CA GLU A 28 4.25 -10.10 -11.97
C GLU A 28 3.75 -11.31 -12.80
N ARG A 29 3.60 -12.48 -12.20
CA ARG A 29 3.08 -13.69 -12.88
C ARG A 29 1.68 -13.45 -13.44
N THR A 30 0.80 -12.86 -12.64
CA THR A 30 -0.59 -12.63 -13.02
C THR A 30 -0.69 -11.64 -14.18
N TRP A 31 0.00 -10.49 -14.11
CA TRP A 31 0.00 -9.54 -15.21
C TRP A 31 0.64 -10.08 -16.48
N ARG A 32 1.70 -10.90 -16.39
CA ARG A 32 2.31 -11.55 -17.56
C ARG A 32 1.33 -12.53 -18.21
N ALA A 33 0.61 -13.34 -17.43
CA ALA A 33 -0.40 -14.27 -17.96
C ALA A 33 -1.56 -13.51 -18.61
N TRP A 34 -2.10 -12.51 -17.91
CA TRP A 34 -3.17 -11.66 -18.44
C TRP A 34 -2.77 -10.93 -19.73
N ALA A 35 -1.56 -10.36 -19.76
CA ALA A 35 -1.03 -9.67 -20.94
C ALA A 35 -0.91 -10.59 -22.15
N ALA A 36 -0.48 -11.85 -21.96
CA ALA A 36 -0.39 -12.86 -23.02
C ALA A 36 -1.76 -13.16 -23.62
N GLU A 37 -2.81 -13.32 -22.78
CA GLU A 37 -4.18 -13.59 -23.24
C GLU A 37 -4.78 -12.40 -24.02
N HIS A 38 -4.41 -11.17 -23.66
CA HIS A 38 -4.91 -9.95 -24.28
C HIS A 38 -3.98 -9.38 -25.38
N GLY A 39 -2.88 -10.07 -25.69
CA GLY A 39 -1.91 -9.62 -26.72
C GLY A 39 -1.27 -8.27 -26.38
N ARG A 40 -0.95 -8.04 -25.09
CA ARG A 40 -0.34 -6.81 -24.57
C ARG A 40 1.11 -7.01 -24.17
N ASP A 41 1.85 -5.92 -24.08
CA ASP A 41 3.23 -5.92 -23.60
C ASP A 41 3.24 -5.95 -22.06
N ALA A 42 3.60 -7.10 -21.49
CA ALA A 42 3.65 -7.30 -20.06
C ALA A 42 4.66 -6.38 -19.36
N ASP A 43 5.85 -6.16 -19.98
CA ASP A 43 6.87 -5.30 -19.38
C ASP A 43 6.43 -3.82 -19.35
N ALA A 44 5.65 -3.40 -20.35
CA ALA A 44 5.06 -2.07 -20.34
C ALA A 44 4.02 -1.90 -19.22
N ILE A 45 3.21 -2.94 -18.97
CA ILE A 45 2.22 -2.96 -17.89
C ILE A 45 2.91 -2.92 -16.52
N LEU A 46 3.90 -3.78 -16.30
CA LEU A 46 4.62 -3.91 -15.03
C LEU A 46 5.34 -2.62 -14.61
N ARG A 47 5.75 -1.79 -15.57
CA ARG A 47 6.33 -0.46 -15.25
C ARG A 47 5.36 0.53 -14.62
N VAL A 48 4.04 0.29 -14.74
CA VAL A 48 3.02 1.28 -14.35
C VAL A 48 1.93 0.75 -13.43
N CYS A 49 1.80 -0.56 -13.23
CA CYS A 49 0.70 -1.15 -12.49
C CYS A 49 0.86 -1.06 -10.96
N HIS A 50 2.10 -0.97 -10.47
CA HIS A 50 2.36 -0.94 -9.02
C HIS A 50 1.72 0.29 -8.35
N GLY A 51 1.01 0.05 -7.26
CA GLY A 51 0.32 1.09 -6.49
C GLY A 51 -0.94 1.69 -7.15
N ARG A 52 -1.34 1.20 -8.34
CA ARG A 52 -2.55 1.63 -9.07
C ARG A 52 -3.65 0.56 -8.99
N ARG A 53 -4.90 0.99 -9.15
CA ARG A 53 -6.02 0.05 -9.31
C ARG A 53 -5.90 -0.69 -10.64
N SER A 54 -6.27 -1.96 -10.62
CA SER A 54 -6.29 -2.80 -11.85
C SER A 54 -7.23 -2.24 -12.91
N GLU A 55 -8.37 -1.67 -12.50
CA GLU A 55 -9.33 -1.01 -13.39
C GLU A 55 -8.71 0.18 -14.14
N ASP A 56 -7.93 1.00 -13.45
CA ASP A 56 -7.28 2.17 -14.05
C ASP A 56 -6.19 1.75 -15.04
N THR A 57 -5.43 0.70 -14.71
CA THR A 57 -4.41 0.14 -15.61
C THR A 57 -5.06 -0.50 -16.85
N ILE A 58 -6.13 -1.28 -16.68
CA ILE A 58 -6.86 -1.91 -17.79
C ILE A 58 -7.56 -0.85 -18.66
N ALA A 59 -8.03 0.24 -18.06
CA ALA A 59 -8.66 1.33 -18.80
C ALA A 59 -7.71 2.04 -19.77
N ASP A 60 -6.41 2.06 -19.48
CA ASP A 60 -5.38 2.58 -20.38
C ASP A 60 -5.07 1.62 -21.55
N LEU A 61 -5.41 0.33 -21.41
CA LEU A 61 -5.03 -0.74 -22.35
C LEU A 61 -6.17 -1.18 -23.27
N LEU A 62 -7.42 -1.13 -22.80
CA LEU A 62 -8.57 -1.72 -23.48
C LEU A 62 -9.71 -0.71 -23.75
N PRO A 63 -10.48 -0.91 -24.83
CA PRO A 63 -11.67 -0.11 -25.10
C PRO A 63 -12.74 -0.36 -24.02
N PRO A 64 -13.64 0.61 -23.75
CA PRO A 64 -14.63 0.52 -22.68
C PRO A 64 -15.47 -0.78 -22.67
N SER A 65 -15.80 -1.31 -23.84
CA SER A 65 -16.62 -2.53 -23.98
C SER A 65 -15.96 -3.80 -23.46
N GLU A 66 -14.63 -3.82 -23.27
CA GLU A 66 -13.88 -5.02 -22.86
C GLU A 66 -13.40 -4.93 -21.40
N ARG A 67 -13.41 -3.73 -20.80
CA ARG A 67 -12.79 -3.46 -19.49
C ARG A 67 -13.37 -4.30 -18.36
N ASP A 68 -14.69 -4.33 -18.21
CA ASP A 68 -15.35 -5.04 -17.10
C ASP A 68 -15.07 -6.55 -17.10
N ALA A 69 -14.98 -7.17 -18.28
CA ALA A 69 -14.66 -8.59 -18.40
C ALA A 69 -13.19 -8.84 -18.02
N ALA A 70 -12.28 -7.99 -18.52
CA ALA A 70 -10.84 -8.09 -18.29
C ALA A 70 -10.46 -7.84 -16.81
N VAL A 71 -11.13 -6.89 -16.14
CA VAL A 71 -10.96 -6.64 -14.69
C VAL A 71 -11.40 -7.86 -13.88
N ARG A 72 -12.58 -8.43 -14.17
CA ARG A 72 -13.05 -9.64 -13.46
C ARG A 72 -12.14 -10.85 -13.71
N GLU A 73 -11.57 -10.95 -14.89
CA GLU A 73 -10.62 -12.02 -15.23
C GLU A 73 -9.33 -11.87 -14.41
N LEU A 74 -8.71 -10.69 -14.43
CA LEU A 74 -7.51 -10.41 -13.65
C LEU A 74 -7.76 -10.69 -12.16
N ALA A 75 -8.87 -10.19 -11.59
CA ALA A 75 -9.23 -10.41 -10.19
C ALA A 75 -9.34 -11.91 -9.84
N ARG A 76 -9.90 -12.75 -10.72
CA ARG A 76 -9.93 -14.21 -10.51
C ARG A 76 -8.53 -14.82 -10.56
N MET A 77 -7.66 -14.34 -11.44
CA MET A 77 -6.29 -14.83 -11.54
C MET A 77 -5.50 -14.47 -10.26
N GLU A 78 -5.63 -13.24 -9.77
CA GLU A 78 -4.98 -12.78 -8.54
C GLU A 78 -5.44 -13.57 -7.30
N LEU A 79 -6.74 -13.86 -7.19
CA LEU A 79 -7.28 -14.67 -6.09
C LEU A 79 -6.89 -16.16 -6.18
N ALA A 80 -6.65 -16.67 -7.38
CA ALA A 80 -6.25 -18.05 -7.59
C ALA A 80 -4.78 -18.34 -7.32
N ASP A 81 -3.92 -17.31 -7.31
CA ASP A 81 -2.48 -17.41 -7.04
C ASP A 81 -2.12 -16.51 -5.83
N LEU A 82 -1.90 -17.15 -4.70
CA LEU A 82 -1.40 -16.50 -3.48
C LEU A 82 -0.06 -17.12 -3.04
N ASP A 83 0.55 -17.91 -3.91
CA ASP A 83 1.84 -18.52 -3.66
C ASP A 83 2.91 -17.44 -3.55
N ASP A 84 3.80 -17.58 -2.59
CA ASP A 84 4.88 -16.63 -2.27
C ASP A 84 4.41 -15.26 -1.72
N VAL A 85 3.12 -15.09 -1.41
CA VAL A 85 2.63 -13.89 -0.69
C VAL A 85 3.07 -13.99 0.76
N VAL A 86 4.01 -13.14 1.17
CA VAL A 86 4.60 -13.17 2.51
C VAL A 86 4.61 -11.78 3.16
N ALA A 87 4.70 -11.75 4.50
CA ALA A 87 4.87 -10.48 5.20
C ALA A 87 6.26 -9.89 4.93
N LEU A 88 6.31 -8.60 4.65
CA LEU A 88 7.56 -7.86 4.57
C LEU A 88 8.25 -7.76 5.94
N PRO A 89 9.59 -7.55 5.97
CA PRO A 89 10.35 -7.48 7.21
C PRO A 89 9.74 -6.49 8.21
N ALA A 90 9.66 -6.89 9.48
CA ALA A 90 9.08 -6.18 10.61
C ALA A 90 7.57 -5.88 10.55
N ALA A 91 6.85 -6.11 9.44
CA ALA A 91 5.42 -5.81 9.33
C ALA A 91 4.61 -6.49 10.45
N LYS A 92 4.81 -7.80 10.66
CA LYS A 92 4.08 -8.56 11.69
C LYS A 92 4.35 -8.04 13.12
N THR A 93 5.60 -7.76 13.44
CA THR A 93 5.99 -7.26 14.77
C THR A 93 5.37 -5.88 15.00
N LEU A 94 5.53 -4.98 14.03
CA LEU A 94 5.04 -3.61 14.11
C LEU A 94 3.51 -3.58 14.28
N LEU A 95 2.77 -4.34 13.47
CA LEU A 95 1.30 -4.40 13.57
C LEU A 95 0.83 -5.00 14.90
N SER A 96 1.58 -5.95 15.49
CA SER A 96 1.22 -6.54 16.79
C SER A 96 1.37 -5.56 17.97
N GLU A 97 2.15 -4.51 17.81
CA GLU A 97 2.39 -3.47 18.81
C GLU A 97 1.38 -2.31 18.70
N LEU A 98 0.66 -2.20 17.57
CA LEU A 98 -0.30 -1.12 17.34
C LEU A 98 -1.67 -1.42 17.97
N PRO A 99 -2.31 -0.42 18.63
CA PRO A 99 -3.72 -0.53 18.99
C PRO A 99 -4.59 -0.57 17.73
N ALA A 100 -5.68 -1.34 17.75
CA ALA A 100 -6.56 -1.52 16.59
C ALA A 100 -7.19 -0.20 16.09
N ASP A 101 -7.42 0.75 16.98
CA ASP A 101 -7.96 2.08 16.68
C ASP A 101 -6.90 3.11 16.21
N ARG A 102 -5.64 2.70 16.08
CA ARG A 102 -4.51 3.57 15.72
C ARG A 102 -3.86 3.21 14.38
N TRP A 103 -4.45 2.30 13.62
CA TRP A 103 -3.97 1.99 12.29
C TRP A 103 -5.08 1.54 11.35
N ALA A 104 -4.88 1.80 10.08
CA ALA A 104 -5.74 1.36 9.00
C ALA A 104 -4.89 0.90 7.81
N ALA A 105 -5.51 0.15 6.90
CA ALA A 105 -4.91 -0.15 5.61
C ALA A 105 -5.67 0.54 4.48
N VAL A 106 -4.93 1.06 3.47
CA VAL A 106 -5.47 1.75 2.30
C VAL A 106 -4.78 1.20 1.06
N THR A 107 -5.52 0.49 0.23
CA THR A 107 -4.97 -0.27 -0.90
C THR A 107 -5.67 0.03 -2.22
N SER A 108 -4.96 -0.24 -3.32
CA SER A 108 -5.47 -0.21 -4.68
C SER A 108 -6.08 -1.54 -5.16
N GLY A 109 -5.98 -2.60 -4.36
CA GLY A 109 -6.65 -3.88 -4.62
C GLY A 109 -8.06 -3.94 -4.06
N SER A 110 -8.83 -4.98 -4.42
CA SER A 110 -10.18 -5.19 -3.90
C SER A 110 -10.18 -5.67 -2.44
N GLN A 111 -11.29 -5.46 -1.73
CA GLN A 111 -11.48 -5.94 -0.35
C GLN A 111 -11.20 -7.44 -0.22
N GLU A 112 -11.71 -8.24 -1.15
CA GLU A 112 -11.55 -9.70 -1.14
C GLU A 112 -10.09 -10.11 -1.31
N LEU A 113 -9.41 -9.55 -2.30
CA LEU A 113 -8.00 -9.86 -2.59
C LEU A 113 -7.09 -9.47 -1.43
N MET A 114 -7.28 -8.29 -0.85
CA MET A 114 -6.41 -7.80 0.21
C MET A 114 -6.58 -8.58 1.51
N ARG A 115 -7.80 -8.99 1.84
CA ARG A 115 -8.03 -9.91 2.96
C ARG A 115 -7.35 -11.26 2.73
N ALA A 116 -7.41 -11.78 1.51
CA ALA A 116 -6.73 -13.04 1.16
C ALA A 116 -5.19 -12.91 1.24
N ARG A 117 -4.61 -11.82 0.73
CA ARG A 117 -3.15 -11.55 0.82
C ARG A 117 -2.67 -11.37 2.26
N LEU A 118 -3.39 -10.58 3.07
CA LEU A 118 -3.05 -10.44 4.49
C LEU A 118 -3.11 -11.77 5.24
N ALA A 119 -4.14 -12.59 4.97
CA ALA A 119 -4.27 -13.91 5.57
C ALA A 119 -3.13 -14.86 5.13
N ALA A 120 -2.78 -14.88 3.83
CA ALA A 120 -1.66 -15.67 3.31
C ALA A 120 -0.33 -15.26 3.94
N ALA A 121 -0.11 -13.95 4.13
CA ALA A 121 1.07 -13.41 4.80
C ALA A 121 1.07 -13.61 6.33
N GLY A 122 -0.01 -14.13 6.93
CA GLY A 122 -0.16 -14.29 8.38
C GLY A 122 -0.21 -12.97 9.14
N LEU A 123 -0.72 -11.92 8.50
CA LEU A 123 -0.94 -10.59 9.07
C LEU A 123 -2.39 -10.38 9.50
N PRO A 124 -2.65 -9.55 10.51
CA PRO A 124 -4.00 -9.21 10.92
C PRO A 124 -4.71 -8.37 9.83
N VAL A 125 -6.00 -8.56 9.68
CA VAL A 125 -6.85 -7.64 8.90
C VAL A 125 -7.26 -6.51 9.84
N PRO A 126 -7.03 -5.23 9.49
CA PRO A 126 -7.44 -4.11 10.32
C PRO A 126 -8.97 -3.95 10.37
N ASP A 127 -9.46 -3.29 11.41
CA ASP A 127 -10.88 -2.91 11.52
C ASP A 127 -11.27 -1.92 10.42
N VAL A 128 -10.34 -1.05 10.02
CA VAL A 128 -10.48 -0.09 8.92
C VAL A 128 -9.59 -0.51 7.76
N LEU A 129 -10.19 -1.06 6.72
CA LEU A 129 -9.57 -1.41 5.45
C LEU A 129 -10.30 -0.66 4.34
N ILE A 130 -9.63 0.29 3.69
CA ILE A 130 -10.15 1.02 2.53
C ILE A 130 -9.50 0.44 1.29
N ALA A 131 -10.31 -0.12 0.42
CA ALA A 131 -9.90 -0.83 -0.80
C ALA A 131 -10.39 -0.12 -2.07
N ALA A 132 -10.07 -0.66 -3.24
CA ALA A 132 -10.54 -0.12 -4.52
C ALA A 132 -12.06 0.00 -4.57
N ASP A 133 -12.78 -0.96 -3.96
CA ASP A 133 -14.25 -1.01 -3.91
C ASP A 133 -14.87 0.14 -3.10
N ASP A 134 -14.08 0.79 -2.23
CA ASP A 134 -14.57 1.79 -1.29
C ASP A 134 -14.37 3.23 -1.79
N VAL A 135 -13.69 3.42 -2.93
CA VAL A 135 -13.32 4.75 -3.44
C VAL A 135 -13.80 4.96 -4.88
N SER A 136 -14.14 6.20 -5.20
CA SER A 136 -14.48 6.59 -6.56
C SER A 136 -13.26 6.83 -7.43
N ALA A 137 -12.17 7.30 -6.84
CA ALA A 137 -10.90 7.53 -7.52
C ALA A 137 -9.76 6.83 -6.77
N GLY A 138 -8.89 6.11 -7.52
CA GLY A 138 -7.71 5.46 -6.98
C GLY A 138 -6.52 6.40 -6.79
N LYS A 139 -5.48 5.95 -6.07
CA LYS A 139 -4.21 6.65 -5.94
C LYS A 139 -3.72 7.13 -7.32
N PRO A 140 -3.32 8.39 -7.51
CA PRO A 140 -2.89 9.38 -6.51
C PRO A 140 -4.00 10.27 -5.93
N ASP A 141 -5.29 9.96 -6.11
CA ASP A 141 -6.37 10.67 -5.45
C ASP A 141 -6.32 10.44 -3.93
N PRO A 142 -6.52 11.47 -3.09
CA PRO A 142 -6.42 11.36 -1.64
C PRO A 142 -7.61 10.65 -0.97
N GLU A 143 -8.67 10.32 -1.70
CA GLU A 143 -9.95 9.83 -1.16
C GLU A 143 -9.77 8.66 -0.18
N GLY A 144 -8.93 7.68 -0.51
CA GLY A 144 -8.73 6.49 0.32
C GLY A 144 -8.13 6.84 1.69
N TYR A 145 -7.10 7.68 1.74
CA TYR A 145 -6.46 8.09 2.99
C TYR A 145 -7.35 8.99 3.84
N LEU A 146 -8.10 9.90 3.21
CA LEU A 146 -9.09 10.73 3.90
C LEU A 146 -10.19 9.88 4.55
N LYS A 147 -10.70 8.86 3.84
CA LYS A 147 -11.69 7.92 4.38
C LYS A 147 -11.14 7.11 5.55
N ALA A 148 -9.91 6.64 5.45
CA ALA A 148 -9.26 5.86 6.50
C ALA A 148 -9.08 6.68 7.79
N ALA A 149 -8.55 7.90 7.69
CA ALA A 149 -8.40 8.80 8.83
C ALA A 149 -9.75 9.13 9.50
N ALA A 150 -10.77 9.45 8.68
CA ALA A 150 -12.12 9.73 9.17
C ALA A 150 -12.75 8.51 9.86
N ALA A 151 -12.56 7.29 9.33
CA ALA A 151 -13.07 6.06 9.93
C ALA A 151 -12.40 5.73 11.26
N LEU A 152 -11.12 6.10 11.45
CA LEU A 152 -10.42 6.01 12.73
C LEU A 152 -10.79 7.17 13.69
N GLY A 153 -11.49 8.20 13.23
CA GLY A 153 -11.86 9.38 14.02
C GLY A 153 -10.73 10.37 14.24
N HIS A 154 -9.74 10.40 13.35
CA HIS A 154 -8.57 11.29 13.42
C HIS A 154 -8.53 12.29 12.27
N ASP A 155 -7.91 13.46 12.51
CA ASP A 155 -7.55 14.38 11.43
C ASP A 155 -6.41 13.78 10.60
N ILE A 156 -6.51 13.87 9.30
CA ILE A 156 -5.50 13.34 8.39
C ILE A 156 -4.13 14.01 8.59
N ALA A 157 -4.10 15.28 9.02
CA ALA A 157 -2.85 16.00 9.32
C ALA A 157 -2.10 15.40 10.53
N ASP A 158 -2.81 14.68 11.40
CA ASP A 158 -2.25 13.95 12.54
C ASP A 158 -1.95 12.48 12.23
N CYS A 159 -2.02 12.07 10.96
CA CYS A 159 -1.73 10.71 10.52
C CYS A 159 -0.40 10.62 9.77
N LEU A 160 0.21 9.42 9.83
CA LEU A 160 1.34 9.03 9.02
C LEU A 160 0.89 8.04 7.95
N VAL A 161 1.07 8.37 6.69
CA VAL A 161 0.92 7.44 5.57
C VAL A 161 2.26 6.72 5.35
N VAL A 162 2.22 5.39 5.29
CA VAL A 162 3.37 4.53 4.98
C VAL A 162 3.11 3.84 3.65
N GLU A 163 4.02 4.01 2.70
CA GLU A 163 3.85 3.65 1.29
C GLU A 163 5.16 3.27 0.61
N ASP A 164 5.08 2.47 -0.45
CA ASP A 164 6.22 2.04 -1.27
C ASP A 164 6.21 2.63 -2.68
N ALA A 165 5.06 3.19 -3.11
CA ALA A 165 4.85 3.61 -4.50
C ALA A 165 4.65 5.13 -4.62
N PRO A 166 5.18 5.77 -5.70
CA PRO A 166 5.01 7.20 -5.94
C PRO A 166 3.55 7.67 -6.00
N ALA A 167 2.63 6.82 -6.49
CA ALA A 167 1.21 7.16 -6.57
C ALA A 167 0.58 7.32 -5.19
N GLY A 168 0.86 6.38 -4.27
CA GLY A 168 0.35 6.42 -2.92
C GLY A 168 0.97 7.52 -2.07
N LEU A 169 2.27 7.79 -2.22
CA LEU A 169 2.92 8.93 -1.57
C LEU A 169 2.32 10.27 -2.01
N ARG A 170 1.97 10.39 -3.31
CA ARG A 170 1.24 11.58 -3.80
C ARG A 170 -0.15 11.68 -3.18
N ALA A 171 -0.87 10.55 -3.06
CA ALA A 171 -2.19 10.51 -2.43
C ALA A 171 -2.13 10.93 -0.95
N GLY A 172 -1.17 10.41 -0.18
CA GLY A 172 -0.95 10.77 1.23
C GLY A 172 -0.66 12.26 1.41
N ARG A 173 0.23 12.82 0.59
CA ARG A 173 0.54 14.26 0.62
C ARG A 173 -0.65 15.12 0.18
N ALA A 174 -1.38 14.70 -0.86
CA ALA A 174 -2.57 15.41 -1.32
C ALA A 174 -3.68 15.40 -0.26
N ALA A 175 -3.76 14.34 0.55
CA ALA A 175 -4.64 14.27 1.71
C ALA A 175 -4.23 15.23 2.84
N GLY A 176 -2.96 15.63 2.91
CA GLY A 176 -2.39 16.46 3.98
C GLY A 176 -1.71 15.67 5.09
N ALA A 177 -1.49 14.38 4.92
CA ALA A 177 -0.77 13.53 5.87
C ALA A 177 0.74 13.73 5.82
N ARG A 178 1.42 13.35 6.91
CA ARG A 178 2.87 13.07 6.87
C ARG A 178 3.11 11.77 6.10
N THR A 179 4.27 11.64 5.46
CA THR A 179 4.56 10.48 4.61
C THR A 179 5.89 9.82 4.95
N LEU A 180 5.90 8.51 5.03
CA LEU A 180 7.07 7.65 5.15
C LEU A 180 7.10 6.69 3.96
N ALA A 181 8.16 6.71 3.19
CA ALA A 181 8.36 5.76 2.09
C ALA A 181 9.21 4.57 2.53
N VAL A 182 8.82 3.38 2.11
CA VAL A 182 9.63 2.16 2.16
C VAL A 182 10.09 1.80 0.74
N ALA A 183 11.39 1.62 0.52
CA ALA A 183 11.97 1.39 -0.80
C ALA A 183 11.98 -0.11 -1.16
N THR A 184 10.83 -0.75 -1.05
CA THR A 184 10.65 -2.20 -1.26
C THR A 184 10.28 -2.57 -2.69
N SER A 185 9.57 -1.68 -3.41
CA SER A 185 9.12 -1.88 -4.79
C SER A 185 9.71 -0.88 -5.79
N HIS A 186 10.25 0.24 -5.31
CA HIS A 186 10.83 1.31 -6.12
C HIS A 186 12.17 1.76 -5.53
N ASP A 187 13.06 2.29 -6.39
CA ASP A 187 14.31 2.88 -5.93
C ASP A 187 14.04 4.09 -5.01
N ALA A 188 14.80 4.19 -3.92
CA ALA A 188 14.67 5.29 -2.96
C ALA A 188 14.75 6.67 -3.61
N ALA A 189 15.51 6.81 -4.70
CA ALA A 189 15.65 8.06 -5.45
C ALA A 189 14.36 8.49 -6.18
N GLU A 190 13.44 7.56 -6.44
CA GLU A 190 12.16 7.82 -7.09
C GLU A 190 11.06 8.19 -6.08
N LEU A 191 11.30 7.91 -4.79
CA LEU A 191 10.34 8.13 -3.73
C LEU A 191 10.52 9.53 -3.12
N THR A 192 9.45 10.30 -3.10
CA THR A 192 9.40 11.61 -2.46
C THR A 192 8.47 11.55 -1.25
N ALA A 193 9.03 11.63 -0.04
CA ALA A 193 8.31 11.55 1.23
C ALA A 193 9.01 12.42 2.29
N ASP A 194 8.40 12.58 3.47
CA ASP A 194 9.06 13.26 4.61
C ASP A 194 10.26 12.44 5.11
N ALA A 195 10.18 11.09 5.02
CA ALA A 195 11.31 10.19 5.22
C ALA A 195 11.26 9.03 4.24
N VAL A 196 12.43 8.46 3.89
CA VAL A 196 12.57 7.27 3.05
C VAL A 196 13.47 6.27 3.78
N VAL A 197 13.03 5.03 3.87
CA VAL A 197 13.78 3.91 4.46
C VAL A 197 13.79 2.71 3.52
N GLU A 198 14.68 1.76 3.76
CA GLU A 198 14.75 0.53 2.97
C GLU A 198 13.50 -0.33 3.19
N ASP A 199 13.14 -0.55 4.46
CA ASP A 199 11.95 -1.30 4.88
C ASP A 199 11.52 -0.90 6.31
N LEU A 200 10.49 -1.57 6.85
CA LEU A 200 9.95 -1.30 8.18
C LEU A 200 10.88 -1.70 9.34
N THR A 201 11.99 -2.40 9.10
CA THR A 201 12.97 -2.71 10.17
C THR A 201 13.66 -1.46 10.70
N SER A 202 13.68 -0.40 9.90
CA SER A 202 14.18 0.92 10.29
C SER A 202 13.20 1.72 11.16
N CYS A 203 11.98 1.20 11.39
CA CYS A 203 10.90 1.88 12.07
C CYS A 203 10.68 1.28 13.46
N ARG A 204 10.51 2.16 14.45
CA ARG A 204 10.05 1.79 15.79
C ARG A 204 8.84 2.64 16.15
N VAL A 205 7.82 2.00 16.72
CA VAL A 205 6.61 2.68 17.20
C VAL A 205 6.52 2.56 18.71
N ASP A 206 6.45 3.69 19.38
CA ASP A 206 6.21 3.78 20.82
C ASP A 206 4.83 4.38 21.07
N ARG A 207 4.05 3.77 21.96
CA ARG A 207 2.77 4.33 22.43
C ARG A 207 3.03 5.41 23.44
N VAL A 208 2.37 6.54 23.29
CA VAL A 208 2.43 7.68 24.24
C VAL A 208 1.01 8.01 24.73
N ALA A 209 0.89 8.89 25.72
CA ALA A 209 -0.40 9.21 26.32
C ALA A 209 -1.45 9.66 25.29
N ASP A 210 -1.03 10.49 24.32
CA ASP A 210 -1.92 11.11 23.34
C ASP A 210 -1.62 10.69 21.88
N GLY A 211 -1.22 9.42 21.65
CA GLY A 211 -0.98 8.93 20.30
C GLY A 211 0.19 7.96 20.17
N LEU A 212 0.91 8.09 19.06
CA LEU A 212 2.05 7.27 18.68
C LEU A 212 3.26 8.14 18.39
N VAL A 213 4.44 7.60 18.67
CA VAL A 213 5.71 8.17 18.21
C VAL A 213 6.36 7.15 17.29
N VAL A 214 6.50 7.49 16.03
CA VAL A 214 7.24 6.69 15.06
C VAL A 214 8.64 7.27 14.93
N THR A 215 9.62 6.48 15.33
CA THR A 215 11.05 6.83 15.19
C THR A 215 11.62 6.06 14.01
N VAL A 216 12.25 6.78 13.10
CA VAL A 216 12.85 6.24 11.87
C VAL A 216 14.35 6.46 11.92
N SER A 217 15.12 5.38 11.79
CA SER A 217 16.57 5.45 11.63
C SER A 217 16.91 5.51 10.15
N ALA A 218 17.48 6.64 9.70
CA ALA A 218 18.06 6.66 8.35
C ALA A 218 19.12 5.56 8.24
N GLY A 219 19.03 4.72 7.21
CA GLY A 219 20.07 3.76 6.89
C GLY A 219 21.42 4.45 6.69
N PRO A 220 22.53 3.76 6.82
CA PRO A 220 23.83 4.30 6.43
C PRO A 220 23.76 4.62 4.93
N GLY A 221 23.85 5.91 4.59
CA GLY A 221 23.96 6.42 3.22
C GLY A 221 25.20 5.90 2.50
#